data_1470a808b7ac8c636bab6098aea9d717
#
_entry.id   1470a808b7ac8c636bab6098aea9d717
#
_cell.length_a   1.000
_cell.length_b   1.000
_cell.length_c   1.000
_cell.angle_alpha   90.00
_cell.angle_beta   90.00
_cell.angle_gamma   90.00
#
_symmetry.space_group_name_H-M   'P 1'
#
loop_
_entity.id
_entity.type
_entity.pdbx_description
1 polymer ?
#
loop_
_entity_poly.entity_id
_entity_poly.type
_entity_poly.pdbx_seq_one_letter_code
_entity_poly.pdbx_strand_id
1 'polypeptide(L)'
;FDINFEEWYRDGFWNDKYICYSYIDDNKVIANVSINKMNLIYQGEDYRALQIGTVMTHPDYRGQGLAKKLLEHVIAKYEDQYDFLYLFANDTVLDFYPKFGFERVEESSFTVDACSLKRESSNLKKLNPGNKTDFQLISRIVSEKTPLSNILDVRESEDLLMFYVLIALKNELYY
;
A
#
# COMPACT_ATOMS: atom_id res chain seq x y z
N PHE A 1 -4.51 12.30 6.32
CA PHE A 1 -4.41 10.86 6.58
C PHE A 1 -3.95 10.67 8.03
N ASP A 2 -4.72 9.98 8.86
CA ASP A 2 -4.33 9.63 10.24
C ASP A 2 -3.44 8.36 10.25
N ILE A 3 -2.41 8.37 9.42
CA ILE A 3 -1.47 7.25 9.30
C ILE A 3 -0.11 7.69 9.84
N ASN A 4 0.40 6.95 10.82
CA ASN A 4 1.74 7.14 11.36
C ASN A 4 2.66 6.01 10.89
N PHE A 5 3.66 6.36 10.09
CA PHE A 5 4.62 5.41 9.53
C PHE A 5 5.83 5.15 10.45
N GLU A 6 5.89 5.77 11.65
CA GLU A 6 7.09 5.77 12.47
C GLU A 6 7.50 4.37 12.95
N GLU A 7 6.54 3.53 13.40
CA GLU A 7 6.83 2.15 13.80
C GLU A 7 7.37 1.35 12.61
N TRP A 8 6.72 1.44 11.46
CA TRP A 8 7.12 0.75 10.23
C TRP A 8 8.53 1.17 9.75
N TYR A 9 8.87 2.47 9.88
CA TYR A 9 10.19 3.00 9.58
C TYR A 9 11.25 2.51 10.57
N ARG A 10 10.98 2.57 11.89
CA ARG A 10 11.91 2.16 12.94
C ARG A 10 12.25 0.68 12.90
N ASP A 11 11.29 -0.16 12.55
CA ASP A 11 11.45 -1.60 12.45
C ASP A 11 12.13 -2.04 11.14
N GLY A 12 12.51 -1.09 10.27
CA GLY A 12 13.32 -1.32 9.07
C GLY A 12 12.51 -1.78 7.85
N PHE A 13 11.19 -1.71 7.88
CA PHE A 13 10.33 -2.09 6.76
C PHE A 13 10.13 -0.97 5.73
N TRP A 14 10.41 0.28 6.08
CA TRP A 14 10.53 1.35 5.09
C TRP A 14 11.86 1.23 4.37
N ASN A 15 11.83 0.73 3.18
CA ASN A 15 12.99 0.48 2.34
C ASN A 15 12.94 1.29 1.02
N ASP A 16 13.79 0.95 0.06
CA ASP A 16 13.90 1.61 -1.24
C ASP A 16 12.73 1.32 -2.20
N LYS A 17 11.78 0.46 -1.82
CA LYS A 17 10.53 0.27 -2.58
C LYS A 17 9.55 1.40 -2.33
N TYR A 18 9.49 1.97 -1.10
CA TYR A 18 8.59 3.08 -0.77
C TYR A 18 9.31 4.41 -0.81
N ILE A 19 8.99 5.25 -1.79
CA ILE A 19 9.66 6.52 -2.05
C ILE A 19 8.66 7.67 -2.02
N CYS A 20 8.97 8.72 -1.25
CA CYS A 20 8.20 9.95 -1.19
C CYS A 20 8.82 11.03 -2.07
N TYR A 21 8.01 11.65 -2.92
CA TYR A 21 8.33 12.85 -3.67
C TYR A 21 7.56 14.01 -3.06
N SER A 22 8.26 15.00 -2.52
CA SER A 22 7.62 16.03 -1.73
C SER A 22 8.11 17.43 -2.09
N TYR A 23 7.20 18.40 -2.06
CA TYR A 23 7.55 19.81 -1.93
C TYR A 23 7.63 20.18 -0.46
N ILE A 24 8.68 20.91 -0.11
CA ILE A 24 8.94 21.40 1.25
C ILE A 24 8.97 22.93 1.22
N ASP A 25 8.26 23.53 2.15
CA ASP A 25 8.31 24.97 2.42
C ASP A 25 8.41 25.18 3.92
N ASP A 26 9.34 26.03 4.36
CA ASP A 26 9.63 26.30 5.77
C ASP A 26 9.71 25.03 6.65
N ASN A 27 10.49 24.04 6.21
CA ASN A 27 10.67 22.72 6.84
C ASN A 27 9.37 21.89 7.01
N LYS A 28 8.31 22.20 6.26
CA LYS A 28 7.06 21.44 6.24
C LYS A 28 6.81 20.83 4.88
N VAL A 29 6.36 19.59 4.86
CA VAL A 29 5.89 18.96 3.63
C VAL A 29 4.55 19.60 3.25
N ILE A 30 4.53 20.33 2.12
CA ILE A 30 3.33 21.02 1.63
C ILE A 30 2.60 20.27 0.53
N ALA A 31 3.27 19.36 -0.17
CA ALA A 31 2.66 18.41 -1.08
C ALA A 31 3.50 17.14 -1.16
N ASN A 32 2.87 16.01 -1.40
CA ASN A 32 3.53 14.71 -1.51
C ASN A 32 2.84 13.81 -2.54
N VAL A 33 3.64 13.01 -3.23
CA VAL A 33 3.23 11.81 -3.97
C VAL A 33 4.19 10.70 -3.56
N SER A 34 3.69 9.63 -2.98
CA SER A 34 4.49 8.45 -2.69
C SER A 34 4.32 7.41 -3.79
N ILE A 35 5.33 6.59 -3.95
CA ILE A 35 5.28 5.39 -4.78
C ILE A 35 5.66 4.17 -3.97
N ASN A 36 5.12 3.03 -4.34
CA ASN A 36 5.55 1.72 -3.88
C ASN A 36 5.86 0.83 -5.09
N LYS A 37 7.10 0.36 -5.16
CA LYS A 37 7.58 -0.55 -6.21
C LYS A 37 7.14 -1.97 -5.86
N MET A 38 6.49 -2.65 -6.76
CA MET A 38 5.90 -3.95 -6.51
C MET A 38 6.22 -4.94 -7.63
N ASN A 39 6.47 -6.18 -7.24
CA ASN A 39 6.53 -7.31 -8.15
C ASN A 39 5.23 -8.11 -7.99
N LEU A 40 4.39 -8.08 -9.01
CA LEU A 40 3.09 -8.76 -9.02
C LEU A 40 3.16 -10.06 -9.82
N ILE A 41 2.41 -11.06 -9.36
CA ILE A 41 2.04 -12.21 -10.19
C ILE A 41 0.65 -11.92 -10.72
N TYR A 42 0.46 -12.03 -12.03
CA TYR A 42 -0.86 -11.99 -12.65
C TYR A 42 -0.96 -13.07 -13.72
N GLN A 43 -1.91 -13.98 -13.56
CA GLN A 43 -2.15 -15.13 -14.44
C GLN A 43 -0.88 -15.99 -14.69
N GLY A 44 -0.04 -16.15 -13.68
CA GLY A 44 1.20 -16.93 -13.73
C GLY A 44 2.43 -16.18 -14.21
N GLU A 45 2.26 -14.96 -14.70
CA GLU A 45 3.34 -14.11 -15.21
C GLU A 45 3.74 -13.04 -14.19
N ASP A 46 5.02 -12.67 -14.20
CA ASP A 46 5.57 -11.65 -13.30
C ASP A 46 5.51 -10.26 -13.96
N TYR A 47 5.01 -9.27 -13.22
CA TYR A 47 4.89 -7.88 -13.64
C TYR A 47 5.54 -6.95 -12.62
N ARG A 48 6.24 -5.93 -13.12
CA ARG A 48 6.71 -4.82 -12.31
C ARG A 48 5.62 -3.75 -12.29
N ALA A 49 5.06 -3.50 -11.12
CA ALA A 49 4.01 -2.50 -10.94
C ALA A 49 4.50 -1.36 -10.03
N LEU A 50 4.03 -0.16 -10.31
CA LEU A 50 4.26 1.01 -9.48
C LEU A 50 2.94 1.48 -8.89
N GLN A 51 2.76 1.29 -7.59
CA GLN A 51 1.60 1.83 -6.90
C GLN A 51 1.83 3.29 -6.54
N ILE A 52 0.92 4.18 -6.95
CA ILE A 52 0.89 5.56 -6.48
C ILE A 52 0.09 5.59 -5.18
N GLY A 53 0.70 6.11 -4.13
CA GLY A 53 0.08 6.26 -2.81
C GLY A 53 0.25 7.65 -2.23
N THR A 54 -0.47 7.94 -1.17
CA THR A 54 -0.33 9.13 -0.33
C THR A 54 -0.18 10.44 -1.14
N VAL A 55 -1.09 10.66 -2.10
CA VAL A 55 -1.14 11.94 -2.84
C VAL A 55 -1.83 12.97 -1.96
N MET A 56 -1.09 14.02 -1.56
CA MET A 56 -1.63 15.06 -0.68
C MET A 56 -1.10 16.44 -1.06
N THR A 57 -1.89 17.46 -0.74
CA THR A 57 -1.48 18.87 -0.73
C THR A 57 -2.04 19.54 0.51
N HIS A 58 -1.18 20.20 1.27
CA HIS A 58 -1.59 20.97 2.45
C HIS A 58 -2.69 21.97 2.08
N PRO A 59 -3.73 22.16 2.90
CA PRO A 59 -4.89 23.00 2.58
C PRO A 59 -4.51 24.41 2.06
N ASP A 60 -3.55 25.07 2.70
CA ASP A 60 -3.14 26.44 2.35
C ASP A 60 -2.39 26.53 1.02
N TYR A 61 -1.94 25.40 0.46
CA TYR A 61 -1.20 25.32 -0.79
C TYR A 61 -1.99 24.65 -1.92
N ARG A 62 -3.28 24.37 -1.70
CA ARG A 62 -4.17 23.82 -2.73
C ARG A 62 -4.40 24.81 -3.88
N GLY A 63 -4.78 24.30 -5.04
CA GLY A 63 -5.01 25.13 -6.23
C GLY A 63 -3.75 25.59 -6.98
N GLN A 64 -2.53 25.33 -6.45
CA GLN A 64 -1.26 25.74 -7.05
C GLN A 64 -0.64 24.68 -7.99
N GLY A 65 -1.32 23.54 -8.17
CA GLY A 65 -0.87 22.47 -9.07
C GLY A 65 0.31 21.64 -8.54
N LEU A 66 0.62 21.68 -7.22
CA LEU A 66 1.78 20.99 -6.66
C LEU A 66 1.68 19.46 -6.81
N ALA A 67 0.54 18.87 -6.44
CA ALA A 67 0.33 17.43 -6.62
C ALA A 67 0.38 17.02 -8.10
N LYS A 68 -0.14 17.86 -9.00
CA LYS A 68 -0.04 17.64 -10.45
C LYS A 68 1.43 17.54 -10.90
N LYS A 69 2.26 18.51 -10.53
CA LYS A 69 3.68 18.52 -10.90
C LYS A 69 4.46 17.33 -10.36
N LEU A 70 4.16 16.92 -9.11
CA LEU A 70 4.78 15.72 -8.52
C LEU A 70 4.34 14.46 -9.25
N LEU A 71 3.06 14.31 -9.58
CA LEU A 71 2.55 13.16 -10.29
C LEU A 71 3.12 13.06 -11.71
N GLU A 72 3.16 14.18 -12.45
CA GLU A 72 3.81 14.26 -13.78
C GLU A 72 5.29 13.86 -13.70
N HIS A 73 6.01 14.35 -12.69
CA HIS A 73 7.41 13.96 -12.46
C HIS A 73 7.57 12.47 -12.20
N VAL A 74 6.73 11.89 -11.36
CA VAL A 74 6.76 10.45 -11.04
C VAL A 74 6.46 9.63 -12.29
N ILE A 75 5.42 9.95 -13.03
CA ILE A 75 5.05 9.23 -14.26
C ILE A 75 6.22 9.27 -15.26
N ALA A 76 6.71 10.47 -15.61
CA ALA A 76 7.81 10.63 -16.57
C ALA A 76 9.10 9.89 -16.14
N LYS A 77 9.32 9.75 -14.83
CA LYS A 77 10.49 9.02 -14.30
C LYS A 77 10.37 7.52 -14.42
N TYR A 78 9.17 6.97 -14.32
CA TYR A 78 8.96 5.53 -14.12
C TYR A 78 8.17 4.84 -15.23
N GLU A 79 7.49 5.53 -16.12
CA GLU A 79 6.61 4.95 -17.16
C GLU A 79 7.32 3.91 -18.04
N ASP A 80 8.59 4.11 -18.37
CA ASP A 80 9.38 3.16 -19.17
C ASP A 80 10.03 2.02 -18.34
N GLN A 81 9.90 2.06 -17.01
CA GLN A 81 10.58 1.11 -16.12
C GLN A 81 9.61 0.06 -15.55
N TYR A 82 8.31 0.30 -15.61
CA TYR A 82 7.27 -0.53 -15.02
C TYR A 82 6.25 -0.91 -16.09
N ASP A 83 5.71 -2.11 -15.94
CA ASP A 83 4.73 -2.65 -16.88
C ASP A 83 3.40 -1.89 -16.79
N PHE A 84 3.05 -1.43 -15.57
CA PHE A 84 1.93 -0.51 -15.34
C PHE A 84 2.05 0.27 -14.03
N LEU A 85 1.34 1.39 -13.98
CA LEU A 85 1.15 2.22 -12.79
C LEU A 85 -0.30 2.10 -12.35
N TYR A 86 -0.56 1.99 -11.04
CA TYR A 86 -1.92 1.92 -10.52
C TYR A 86 -2.06 2.68 -9.21
N LEU A 87 -3.30 2.97 -8.83
CA LEU A 87 -3.64 3.59 -7.55
C LEU A 87 -5.07 3.24 -7.13
N PHE A 88 -5.35 3.46 -5.87
CA PHE A 88 -6.70 3.44 -5.32
C PHE A 88 -7.14 4.88 -5.06
N ALA A 89 -8.08 5.37 -5.86
CA ALA A 89 -8.55 6.75 -5.77
C ALA A 89 -9.66 6.89 -4.72
N ASN A 90 -9.63 8.00 -3.98
CA ASN A 90 -10.75 8.41 -3.17
C ASN A 90 -11.87 8.97 -4.07
N ASP A 91 -13.11 8.73 -3.74
CA ASP A 91 -14.30 9.16 -4.52
C ASP A 91 -14.31 10.67 -4.83
N THR A 92 -13.68 11.49 -3.99
CA THR A 92 -13.63 12.95 -4.17
C THR A 92 -12.64 13.41 -5.25
N VAL A 93 -11.79 12.53 -5.77
CA VAL A 93 -10.70 12.86 -6.73
C VAL A 93 -10.71 11.97 -7.97
N LEU A 94 -11.80 11.28 -8.27
CA LEU A 94 -11.92 10.38 -9.42
C LEU A 94 -11.62 11.07 -10.77
N ASP A 95 -11.97 12.35 -10.91
CA ASP A 95 -11.74 13.14 -12.13
C ASP A 95 -10.31 13.73 -12.22
N PHE A 96 -9.48 13.50 -11.22
CA PHE A 96 -8.12 14.02 -11.19
C PHE A 96 -7.15 13.15 -11.99
N TYR A 97 -7.15 11.86 -11.75
CA TYR A 97 -6.19 10.91 -12.32
C TYR A 97 -6.32 10.63 -13.81
N PRO A 98 -7.51 10.66 -14.43
CA PRO A 98 -7.64 10.51 -15.89
C PRO A 98 -6.87 11.57 -16.70
N LYS A 99 -6.59 12.75 -16.11
CA LYS A 99 -5.77 13.81 -16.72
C LYS A 99 -4.31 13.42 -16.94
N PHE A 100 -3.89 12.31 -16.33
CA PHE A 100 -2.52 11.77 -16.39
C PHE A 100 -2.47 10.41 -17.10
N GLY A 101 -3.54 10.01 -17.79
CA GLY A 101 -3.60 8.76 -18.53
C GLY A 101 -4.05 7.55 -17.73
N PHE A 102 -4.49 7.73 -16.46
CA PHE A 102 -5.09 6.63 -15.70
C PHE A 102 -6.51 6.34 -16.19
N GLU A 103 -6.81 5.07 -16.35
CA GLU A 103 -8.15 4.60 -16.65
C GLU A 103 -8.81 4.03 -15.38
N ARG A 104 -10.11 4.29 -15.23
CA ARG A 104 -10.87 3.73 -14.12
C ARG A 104 -11.19 2.27 -14.41
N VAL A 105 -10.89 1.41 -13.46
CA VAL A 105 -11.26 0.00 -13.44
C VAL A 105 -12.34 -0.21 -12.38
N GLU A 106 -13.37 -0.97 -12.72
CA GLU A 106 -14.42 -1.33 -11.76
C GLU A 106 -13.90 -2.34 -10.75
N GLU A 107 -14.18 -2.09 -9.48
CA GLU A 107 -13.89 -3.03 -8.41
C GLU A 107 -14.99 -4.08 -8.30
N SER A 108 -14.59 -5.33 -8.06
CA SER A 108 -15.54 -6.42 -7.78
C SER A 108 -15.58 -6.69 -6.27
N SER A 109 -16.78 -6.72 -5.72
CA SER A 109 -17.00 -7.09 -4.33
C SER A 109 -17.54 -8.52 -4.24
N PHE A 110 -16.90 -9.34 -3.42
CA PHE A 110 -17.31 -10.72 -3.18
C PHE A 110 -17.80 -10.86 -1.74
N THR A 111 -19.00 -11.37 -1.56
CA THR A 111 -19.57 -11.61 -0.24
C THR A 111 -20.00 -13.07 -0.11
N VAL A 112 -19.90 -13.60 1.09
CA VAL A 112 -20.41 -14.92 1.45
C VAL A 112 -21.32 -14.77 2.66
N ASP A 113 -22.45 -15.46 2.66
CA ASP A 113 -23.29 -15.55 3.85
C ASP A 113 -22.57 -16.35 4.93
N ALA A 114 -22.21 -15.70 6.03
CA ALA A 114 -21.54 -16.34 7.16
C ALA A 114 -22.35 -17.49 7.77
N CYS A 115 -23.68 -17.51 7.62
CA CYS A 115 -24.54 -18.61 8.08
C CYS A 115 -24.32 -19.88 7.26
N SER A 116 -23.83 -19.78 6.04
CA SER A 116 -23.49 -20.92 5.18
C SER A 116 -22.16 -21.58 5.54
N LEU A 117 -21.31 -20.89 6.34
CA LEU A 117 -20.01 -21.41 6.74
C LEU A 117 -20.14 -22.37 7.91
N LYS A 118 -19.43 -23.49 7.84
CA LYS A 118 -19.33 -24.43 8.94
C LYS A 118 -18.58 -23.76 10.10
N ARG A 119 -19.22 -23.67 11.26
CA ARG A 119 -18.58 -23.18 12.47
C ARG A 119 -17.77 -24.30 13.12
N GLU A 120 -16.47 -24.08 13.23
CA GLU A 120 -15.59 -24.95 14.00
C GLU A 120 -15.07 -24.17 15.22
N SER A 121 -14.98 -24.84 16.36
CA SER A 121 -14.33 -24.25 17.53
C SER A 121 -12.83 -24.16 17.25
N SER A 122 -12.26 -22.98 17.43
CA SER A 122 -10.82 -22.75 17.30
C SER A 122 -10.30 -22.04 18.54
N ASN A 123 -9.11 -22.43 18.98
CA ASN A 123 -8.38 -21.73 20.06
C ASN A 123 -7.50 -20.65 19.46
N LEU A 124 -8.11 -19.65 18.84
CA LEU A 124 -7.35 -18.54 18.27
C LEU A 124 -6.74 -17.67 19.37
N LYS A 125 -5.44 -17.48 19.28
CA LYS A 125 -4.72 -16.52 20.11
C LYS A 125 -4.67 -15.18 19.38
N LYS A 126 -5.18 -14.12 20.01
CA LYS A 126 -4.99 -12.76 19.50
C LYS A 126 -3.53 -12.35 19.68
N LEU A 127 -2.90 -11.87 18.60
CA LEU A 127 -1.52 -11.39 18.59
C LEU A 127 -1.48 -9.88 18.79
N ASN A 128 -0.41 -9.42 19.46
CA ASN A 128 -0.12 -8.00 19.65
C ASN A 128 1.25 -7.69 19.05
N PRO A 129 1.34 -6.90 17.96
CA PRO A 129 2.62 -6.52 17.36
C PRO A 129 3.56 -5.77 18.32
N GLY A 130 3.00 -5.09 19.34
CA GLY A 130 3.79 -4.45 20.39
C GLY A 130 4.44 -5.42 21.39
N ASN A 131 4.08 -6.70 21.38
CA ASN A 131 4.71 -7.75 22.19
C ASN A 131 5.84 -8.41 21.41
N LYS A 132 7.04 -8.47 21.96
CA LYS A 132 8.25 -8.99 21.30
C LYS A 132 8.07 -10.43 20.76
N THR A 133 7.45 -11.31 21.52
CA THR A 133 7.25 -12.72 21.11
C THR A 133 6.25 -12.82 19.97
N ASP A 134 5.14 -12.09 20.06
CA ASP A 134 4.13 -12.07 19.02
C ASP A 134 4.69 -11.41 17.75
N PHE A 135 5.46 -10.31 17.87
CA PHE A 135 6.13 -9.66 16.74
C PHE A 135 7.10 -10.59 16.03
N GLN A 136 7.92 -11.36 16.77
CA GLN A 136 8.83 -12.35 16.18
C GLN A 136 8.07 -13.45 15.42
N LEU A 137 6.95 -13.91 15.96
CA LEU A 137 6.09 -14.89 15.27
C LEU A 137 5.51 -14.31 13.99
N ILE A 138 4.96 -13.08 14.05
CA ILE A 138 4.40 -12.37 12.89
C ILE A 138 5.48 -12.19 11.81
N SER A 139 6.64 -11.62 12.17
CA SER A 139 7.73 -11.38 11.23
C SER A 139 8.20 -12.67 10.54
N ARG A 140 8.28 -13.78 11.28
CA ARG A 140 8.62 -15.08 10.71
C ARG A 140 7.57 -15.55 9.69
N ILE A 141 6.29 -15.48 10.05
CA ILE A 141 5.20 -15.89 9.13
C ILE A 141 5.20 -15.04 7.86
N VAL A 142 5.41 -13.72 8.01
CA VAL A 142 5.45 -12.78 6.90
C VAL A 142 6.65 -13.04 5.98
N SER A 143 7.84 -13.30 6.55
CA SER A 143 9.06 -13.57 5.77
C SER A 143 9.04 -14.93 5.06
N GLU A 144 8.32 -15.91 5.61
CA GLU A 144 8.15 -17.25 5.03
C GLU A 144 6.97 -17.33 4.05
N LYS A 145 6.23 -16.21 3.86
CA LYS A 145 5.07 -16.19 2.95
C LYS A 145 5.50 -16.52 1.53
N THR A 146 4.87 -17.52 0.98
CA THR A 146 4.89 -17.81 -0.46
C THR A 146 3.64 -17.24 -1.13
N PRO A 147 3.66 -16.95 -2.43
CA PRO A 147 2.47 -16.56 -3.15
C PRO A 147 1.32 -17.56 -2.94
N LEU A 148 0.16 -17.05 -2.57
CA LEU A 148 -1.05 -17.87 -2.32
C LEU A 148 -1.80 -18.19 -3.61
N SER A 149 -1.57 -17.41 -4.67
CA SER A 149 -2.26 -17.52 -5.93
C SER A 149 -1.33 -17.19 -7.10
N ASN A 150 -1.52 -17.90 -8.21
CA ASN A 150 -0.94 -17.54 -9.50
C ASN A 150 -1.87 -16.62 -10.33
N ILE A 151 -3.09 -16.36 -9.84
CA ILE A 151 -4.03 -15.45 -10.51
C ILE A 151 -3.66 -14.01 -10.22
N LEU A 152 -3.49 -13.67 -8.93
CA LEU A 152 -3.01 -12.36 -8.48
C LEU A 152 -2.36 -12.52 -7.11
N ASP A 153 -1.12 -12.08 -6.99
CA ASP A 153 -0.41 -11.98 -5.69
C ASP A 153 0.76 -10.99 -5.82
N VAL A 154 1.42 -10.71 -4.69
CA VAL A 154 2.60 -9.86 -4.59
C VAL A 154 3.79 -10.69 -4.12
N ARG A 155 4.88 -10.65 -4.88
CA ARG A 155 6.16 -11.25 -4.47
C ARG A 155 6.92 -10.31 -3.52
N GLU A 156 7.74 -10.92 -2.66
CA GLU A 156 8.64 -10.15 -1.77
C GLU A 156 7.92 -9.04 -1.02
N SER A 157 6.72 -9.36 -0.50
CA SER A 157 5.76 -8.42 0.06
C SER A 157 5.93 -8.20 1.58
N GLU A 158 7.08 -8.55 2.17
CA GLU A 158 7.30 -8.46 3.61
C GLU A 158 7.08 -7.04 4.14
N ASP A 159 7.66 -6.05 3.50
CA ASP A 159 7.52 -4.64 3.80
C ASP A 159 6.05 -4.17 3.76
N LEU A 160 5.33 -4.56 2.70
CA LEU A 160 3.92 -4.25 2.53
C LEU A 160 3.04 -4.94 3.60
N LEU A 161 3.27 -6.23 3.85
CA LEU A 161 2.51 -6.97 4.86
C LEU A 161 2.75 -6.41 6.26
N MET A 162 3.99 -6.06 6.59
CA MET A 162 4.30 -5.43 7.87
C MET A 162 3.71 -4.03 8.00
N PHE A 163 3.55 -3.28 6.90
CA PHE A 163 2.75 -2.05 6.91
C PHE A 163 1.31 -2.33 7.38
N TYR A 164 0.64 -3.33 6.80
CA TYR A 164 -0.72 -3.68 7.22
C TYR A 164 -0.78 -4.18 8.67
N VAL A 165 0.17 -5.01 9.08
CA VAL A 165 0.25 -5.54 10.45
C VAL A 165 0.39 -4.42 11.49
N LEU A 166 1.29 -3.47 11.25
CA LEU A 166 1.63 -2.44 12.23
C LEU A 166 0.62 -1.28 12.24
N ILE A 167 -0.05 -1.02 11.12
CA ILE A 167 -0.87 0.18 10.96
C ILE A 167 -2.35 -0.17 10.83
N ALA A 168 -2.73 -0.96 9.83
CA ALA A 168 -4.14 -1.18 9.48
C ALA A 168 -4.80 -2.29 10.30
N LEU A 169 -4.08 -3.39 10.56
CA LEU A 169 -4.62 -4.62 11.17
C LEU A 169 -4.12 -4.87 12.60
N LYS A 170 -3.50 -3.88 13.22
CA LYS A 170 -2.86 -3.99 14.54
C LYS A 170 -3.72 -4.69 15.61
N ASN A 171 -5.03 -4.56 15.52
CA ASN A 171 -5.97 -5.11 16.48
C ASN A 171 -6.74 -6.34 15.98
N GLU A 172 -6.45 -6.82 14.77
CA GLU A 172 -7.20 -7.89 14.09
C GLU A 172 -6.34 -9.10 13.71
N LEU A 173 -5.20 -9.26 14.41
CA LEU A 173 -4.28 -10.36 14.15
C LEU A 173 -4.58 -11.56 15.06
N TYR A 174 -4.72 -12.73 14.46
CA TYR A 174 -4.99 -13.99 15.17
C TYR A 174 -4.11 -15.13 14.63
N TYR A 175 -3.71 -16.02 15.53
CA TYR A 175 -2.91 -17.21 15.24
C TYR A 175 -3.52 -18.44 15.91
#